data_91f4da9ba45c9883382ad53c98036636
#
_entry.id   91f4da9ba45c9883382ad53c98036636
#
_cell.length_a   1.000
_cell.length_b   1.000
_cell.length_c   1.000
_cell.angle_alpha   90.00
_cell.angle_beta   90.00
_cell.angle_gamma   90.00
#
_symmetry.space_group_name_H-M   'P 1'
#
loop_
_entity.id
_entity.type
_entity.pdbx_description
1 polymer ?
#
loop_
_entity_poly.entity_id
_entity_poly.type
_entity_poly.pdbx_seq_one_letter_code
_entity_poly.pdbx_strand_id
1 'polypeptide(L)'
;MNTTEMFSVLKSNNTNFEEKFEIYFNELIDYNTKVNLTAITDKEDVYIKHFFDSCLASEFIPNNAQVVDIGTGAGFPGVPLKIIRNDINLNLVDSLNKRIVFLDYLKQKLDIDYSTYHSRAEEFCSDAKNREGYEVVVSRAVAKLNTLAEYCLPLVKLGGMFIAYKGGDVEQEVNESLNAIKILGGQVQEVKNFNLPMEKGSRTLVIIKKVKLTPKVYPRGKNLPKIKPL
;
A
#
# COMPACT_ATOMS: atom_id res chain seq x y z
N MET A 1 7.98 24.51 5.38
CA MET A 1 7.84 23.40 6.37
C MET A 1 8.99 22.43 6.13
N ASN A 2 9.79 22.12 7.14
CA ASN A 2 10.86 21.13 6.98
C ASN A 2 10.29 19.69 7.06
N THR A 3 11.09 18.69 6.69
CA THR A 3 10.65 17.28 6.67
C THR A 3 10.19 16.81 8.04
N THR A 4 10.90 17.17 9.12
CA THR A 4 10.53 16.82 10.51
C THR A 4 9.15 17.34 10.88
N GLU A 5 8.90 18.64 10.61
CA GLU A 5 7.58 19.24 10.87
C GLU A 5 6.47 18.55 10.08
N MET A 6 6.73 18.24 8.81
CA MET A 6 5.76 17.56 7.95
C MET A 6 5.39 16.18 8.50
N PHE A 7 6.38 15.40 8.94
CA PHE A 7 6.14 14.04 9.46
C PHE A 7 5.74 13.99 10.94
N SER A 8 5.86 15.08 11.69
CA SER A 8 5.52 15.14 13.12
C SER A 8 4.06 14.82 13.43
N VAL A 9 3.16 15.04 12.45
CA VAL A 9 1.72 14.75 12.58
C VAL A 9 1.37 13.27 12.40
N LEU A 10 2.35 12.44 12.02
CA LEU A 10 2.15 11.02 11.75
C LEU A 10 2.57 10.16 12.94
N LYS A 11 1.91 9.01 13.10
CA LYS A 11 2.32 8.00 14.08
C LYS A 11 3.63 7.34 13.62
N SER A 12 4.74 7.71 14.24
CA SER A 12 6.06 7.14 14.01
C SER A 12 6.65 6.58 15.31
N ASN A 13 7.36 5.45 15.21
CA ASN A 13 8.16 4.88 16.29
C ASN A 13 9.66 4.83 15.91
N ASN A 14 10.06 5.49 14.83
CA ASN A 14 11.44 5.58 14.37
C ASN A 14 11.91 7.03 14.39
N THR A 15 13.04 7.28 15.03
CA THR A 15 13.66 8.62 15.13
C THR A 15 14.60 8.92 13.96
N ASN A 16 15.05 7.89 13.21
CA ASN A 16 16.00 8.02 12.09
C ASN A 16 15.32 7.98 10.71
N PHE A 17 14.03 8.30 10.64
CA PHE A 17 13.30 8.22 9.36
C PHE A 17 13.80 9.21 8.31
N GLU A 18 14.31 10.37 8.71
CA GLU A 18 14.79 11.41 7.77
C GLU A 18 15.98 10.94 6.95
N GLU A 19 16.98 10.34 7.60
CA GLU A 19 18.14 9.76 6.93
C GLU A 19 17.73 8.66 5.95
N LYS A 20 16.81 7.80 6.36
CA LYS A 20 16.31 6.72 5.50
C LYS A 20 15.52 7.25 4.30
N PHE A 21 14.73 8.31 4.46
CA PHE A 21 14.05 8.95 3.32
C PHE A 21 15.03 9.63 2.36
N GLU A 22 16.10 10.22 2.86
CA GLU A 22 17.13 10.80 2.00
C GLU A 22 17.86 9.72 1.17
N ILE A 23 18.23 8.61 1.81
CA ILE A 23 18.79 7.45 1.10
C ILE A 23 17.80 6.93 0.07
N TYR A 24 16.54 6.72 0.46
CA TYR A 24 15.51 6.22 -0.45
C TYR A 24 15.31 7.14 -1.65
N PHE A 25 15.25 8.45 -1.44
CA PHE A 25 15.14 9.42 -2.53
C PHE A 25 16.30 9.27 -3.52
N ASN A 26 17.54 9.29 -3.03
CA ASN A 26 18.73 9.22 -3.88
C ASN A 26 18.76 7.92 -4.68
N GLU A 27 18.49 6.77 -4.04
CA GLU A 27 18.47 5.46 -4.71
C GLU A 27 17.29 5.34 -5.70
N LEU A 28 16.13 5.91 -5.37
CA LEU A 28 14.97 5.96 -6.28
C LEU A 28 15.30 6.71 -7.56
N ILE A 29 15.90 7.92 -7.45
CA ILE A 29 16.22 8.76 -8.60
C ILE A 29 17.32 8.12 -9.45
N ASP A 30 18.40 7.61 -8.85
CA ASP A 30 19.47 6.93 -9.61
C ASP A 30 18.91 5.70 -10.35
N TYR A 31 18.18 4.86 -9.66
CA TYR A 31 17.65 3.64 -10.26
C TYR A 31 16.57 3.91 -11.31
N ASN A 32 15.81 5.01 -11.15
CA ASN A 32 14.78 5.44 -12.10
C ASN A 32 15.36 5.78 -13.48
N THR A 33 16.64 6.15 -13.57
CA THR A 33 17.32 6.40 -14.85
C THR A 33 17.43 5.12 -15.70
N LYS A 34 17.44 3.95 -15.07
CA LYS A 34 17.62 2.63 -15.69
C LYS A 34 16.29 1.87 -15.85
N VAL A 35 15.39 2.11 -14.90
CA VAL A 35 14.12 1.37 -14.80
C VAL A 35 13.01 2.33 -14.42
N ASN A 36 12.07 2.61 -15.31
CA ASN A 36 10.94 3.50 -15.02
C ASN A 36 10.15 3.04 -13.79
N LEU A 37 10.49 3.57 -12.62
CA LEU A 37 9.87 3.28 -11.33
C LEU A 37 8.78 4.29 -11.00
N THR A 38 9.03 5.57 -11.29
CA THR A 38 8.10 6.68 -11.03
C THR A 38 8.24 7.78 -12.08
N ALA A 39 7.16 8.50 -12.34
CA ALA A 39 7.17 9.73 -13.14
C ALA A 39 7.50 10.98 -12.30
N ILE A 40 7.44 10.89 -10.97
CA ILE A 40 7.71 12.00 -10.06
C ILE A 40 9.17 11.93 -9.63
N THR A 41 9.96 12.93 -10.01
CA THR A 41 11.41 12.98 -9.75
C THR A 41 11.87 14.23 -8.99
N ASP A 42 11.03 15.27 -8.92
CA ASP A 42 11.29 16.43 -8.08
C ASP A 42 11.31 16.04 -6.59
N LYS A 43 12.31 16.50 -5.85
CA LYS A 43 12.55 16.08 -4.46
C LYS A 43 11.37 16.41 -3.55
N GLU A 44 10.84 17.63 -3.64
CA GLU A 44 9.71 18.05 -2.82
C GLU A 44 8.47 17.22 -3.13
N ASP A 45 8.18 16.99 -4.42
CA ASP A 45 7.06 16.18 -4.87
C ASP A 45 7.19 14.71 -4.45
N VAL A 46 8.39 14.13 -4.48
CA VAL A 46 8.62 12.76 -3.99
C VAL A 46 8.36 12.68 -2.48
N TYR A 47 8.88 13.64 -1.71
CA TYR A 47 8.66 13.67 -0.25
C TYR A 47 7.19 13.83 0.11
N ILE A 48 6.43 14.65 -0.61
CA ILE A 48 5.02 14.90 -0.31
C ILE A 48 4.12 13.82 -0.92
N LYS A 49 4.21 13.60 -2.25
CA LYS A 49 3.27 12.75 -3.00
C LYS A 49 3.62 11.26 -2.94
N HIS A 50 4.85 10.90 -2.53
CA HIS A 50 5.23 9.51 -2.34
C HIS A 50 5.43 9.18 -0.86
N PHE A 51 6.38 9.81 -0.16
CA PHE A 51 6.71 9.40 1.21
C PHE A 51 5.62 9.77 2.21
N PHE A 52 5.27 11.06 2.31
CA PHE A 52 4.24 11.51 3.26
C PHE A 52 2.88 10.89 2.97
N ASP A 53 2.43 10.91 1.69
CA ASP A 53 1.19 10.28 1.25
C ASP A 53 1.14 8.80 1.69
N SER A 54 2.22 8.05 1.48
CA SER A 54 2.32 6.65 1.90
C SER A 54 2.15 6.45 3.40
N CYS A 55 2.67 7.39 4.20
CA CYS A 55 2.65 7.32 5.66
C CYS A 55 1.30 7.66 6.30
N LEU A 56 0.33 8.19 5.55
CA LEU A 56 -1.00 8.58 6.06
C LEU A 56 -1.76 7.45 6.76
N ALA A 57 -1.53 6.19 6.36
CA ALA A 57 -2.18 5.04 6.99
C ALA A 57 -1.54 4.60 8.30
N SER A 58 -0.44 5.21 8.76
CA SER A 58 0.34 4.73 9.90
C SER A 58 -0.46 4.62 11.21
N GLU A 59 -1.44 5.51 11.41
CA GLU A 59 -2.29 5.53 12.60
C GLU A 59 -3.27 4.34 12.68
N PHE A 60 -3.66 3.78 11.52
CA PHE A 60 -4.59 2.65 11.42
C PHE A 60 -3.90 1.29 11.58
N ILE A 61 -2.57 1.25 11.48
CA ILE A 61 -1.81 -0.01 11.55
C ILE A 61 -1.53 -0.39 13.00
N PRO A 62 -2.00 -1.57 13.47
CA PRO A 62 -1.68 -2.06 14.80
C PRO A 62 -0.17 -2.23 15.02
N ASN A 63 0.27 -2.22 16.28
CA ASN A 63 1.67 -2.50 16.58
C ASN A 63 2.01 -3.96 16.23
N ASN A 64 3.22 -4.18 15.71
CA ASN A 64 3.75 -5.48 15.27
C ASN A 64 2.87 -6.21 14.24
N ALA A 65 2.04 -5.48 13.48
CA ALA A 65 1.13 -6.06 12.50
C ALA A 65 1.87 -6.76 11.34
N GLN A 66 1.27 -7.87 10.86
CA GLN A 66 1.60 -8.45 9.56
C GLN A 66 0.94 -7.60 8.47
N VAL A 67 1.74 -6.95 7.67
CA VAL A 67 1.30 -6.01 6.62
C VAL A 67 1.73 -6.53 5.26
N VAL A 68 0.85 -6.45 4.27
CA VAL A 68 1.23 -6.69 2.87
C VAL A 68 0.82 -5.52 1.98
N ASP A 69 1.71 -5.13 1.09
CA ASP A 69 1.48 -4.10 0.07
C ASP A 69 1.33 -4.77 -1.31
N ILE A 70 0.14 -4.65 -1.89
CA ILE A 70 -0.22 -5.27 -3.17
C ILE A 70 -0.07 -4.28 -4.31
N GLY A 71 0.81 -4.64 -5.26
CA GLY A 71 1.18 -3.76 -6.37
C GLY A 71 2.09 -2.64 -5.91
N THR A 72 3.05 -2.95 -5.07
CA THR A 72 3.90 -2.01 -4.35
C THR A 72 4.71 -1.05 -5.24
N GLY A 73 4.96 -1.41 -6.49
CA GLY A 73 5.73 -0.58 -7.42
C GLY A 73 7.16 -0.37 -6.97
N ALA A 74 7.52 0.89 -6.80
CA ALA A 74 8.81 1.29 -6.25
C ALA A 74 8.86 1.19 -4.71
N GLY A 75 7.89 0.51 -4.06
CA GLY A 75 7.81 0.35 -2.62
C GLY A 75 6.74 1.22 -1.94
N PHE A 76 5.77 1.73 -2.70
CA PHE A 76 4.75 2.63 -2.18
C PHE A 76 3.35 1.97 -2.07
N PRO A 77 2.72 1.99 -0.89
CA PRO A 77 3.09 2.74 0.31
C PRO A 77 3.97 1.97 1.32
N GLY A 78 4.29 0.70 1.07
CA GLY A 78 4.86 -0.22 2.05
C GLY A 78 6.18 0.24 2.66
N VAL A 79 7.18 0.62 1.85
CA VAL A 79 8.51 0.98 2.36
C VAL A 79 8.50 2.25 3.21
N PRO A 80 7.85 3.37 2.83
CA PRO A 80 7.70 4.52 3.72
C PRO A 80 7.00 4.18 5.04
N LEU A 81 5.96 3.33 5.02
CA LEU A 81 5.31 2.84 6.25
C LEU A 81 6.31 2.08 7.13
N LYS A 82 7.13 1.19 6.56
CA LYS A 82 8.16 0.46 7.30
C LYS A 82 9.23 1.37 7.87
N ILE A 83 9.60 2.44 7.16
CA ILE A 83 10.58 3.42 7.65
C ILE A 83 10.09 4.10 8.93
N ILE A 84 8.82 4.56 8.98
CA ILE A 84 8.29 5.25 10.17
C ILE A 84 7.73 4.28 11.22
N ARG A 85 7.40 3.06 10.83
CA ARG A 85 6.84 1.99 11.68
C ARG A 85 7.75 0.76 11.58
N ASN A 86 8.92 0.81 12.22
CA ASN A 86 9.91 -0.27 12.20
C ASN A 86 9.40 -1.56 12.87
N ASP A 87 8.33 -1.48 13.64
CA ASP A 87 7.68 -2.61 14.32
C ASP A 87 6.87 -3.52 13.39
N ILE A 88 6.38 -3.04 12.25
CA ILE A 88 5.54 -3.87 11.36
C ILE A 88 6.36 -4.95 10.62
N ASN A 89 5.73 -6.09 10.35
CA ASN A 89 6.28 -7.15 9.50
C ASN A 89 5.72 -6.97 8.09
N LEU A 90 6.55 -6.48 7.17
CA LEU A 90 6.12 -6.03 5.85
C LEU A 90 6.45 -7.03 4.74
N ASN A 91 5.46 -7.35 3.93
CA ASN A 91 5.60 -8.06 2.66
C ASN A 91 5.23 -7.14 1.50
N LEU A 92 6.06 -7.13 0.46
CA LEU A 92 5.90 -6.33 -0.76
C LEU A 92 5.66 -7.25 -1.95
N VAL A 93 4.57 -7.03 -2.69
CA VAL A 93 4.20 -7.88 -3.83
C VAL A 93 4.07 -7.01 -5.08
N ASP A 94 4.78 -7.39 -6.14
CA ASP A 94 4.61 -6.77 -7.47
C ASP A 94 4.77 -7.80 -8.58
N SER A 95 4.06 -7.60 -9.68
CA SER A 95 4.09 -8.49 -10.85
C SER A 95 5.27 -8.23 -11.79
N LEU A 96 6.03 -7.16 -11.59
CA LEU A 96 7.19 -6.81 -12.40
C LEU A 96 8.50 -7.10 -11.66
N ASN A 97 9.23 -8.11 -12.12
CA ASN A 97 10.49 -8.54 -11.50
C ASN A 97 11.51 -7.40 -11.33
N LYS A 98 11.59 -6.47 -12.29
CA LYS A 98 12.49 -5.31 -12.20
C LYS A 98 12.25 -4.42 -10.98
N ARG A 99 11.00 -4.36 -10.47
CA ARG A 99 10.64 -3.62 -9.25
C ARG A 99 11.06 -4.39 -8.02
N ILE A 100 10.91 -5.71 -8.03
CA ILE A 100 11.36 -6.58 -6.94
C ILE A 100 12.88 -6.49 -6.78
N VAL A 101 13.63 -6.54 -7.88
CA VAL A 101 15.10 -6.36 -7.85
C VAL A 101 15.49 -5.01 -7.24
N PHE A 102 14.79 -3.93 -7.59
CA PHE A 102 15.00 -2.62 -6.96
C PHE A 102 14.72 -2.66 -5.45
N LEU A 103 13.62 -3.28 -5.04
CA LEU A 103 13.25 -3.36 -3.63
C LEU A 103 14.25 -4.18 -2.81
N ASP A 104 14.76 -5.29 -3.35
CA ASP A 104 15.79 -6.09 -2.69
C ASP A 104 17.11 -5.30 -2.53
N TYR A 105 17.47 -4.51 -3.52
CA TYR A 105 18.59 -3.59 -3.45
C TYR A 105 18.34 -2.48 -2.42
N LEU A 106 17.16 -1.85 -2.46
CA LEU A 106 16.79 -0.77 -1.54
C LEU A 106 16.77 -1.22 -0.08
N LYS A 107 16.30 -2.45 0.19
CA LYS A 107 16.33 -3.08 1.52
C LYS A 107 17.70 -3.00 2.15
N GLN A 108 18.75 -3.35 1.39
CA GLN A 108 20.12 -3.34 1.85
C GLN A 108 20.62 -1.92 2.11
N LYS A 109 20.28 -0.96 1.25
CA LYS A 109 20.68 0.45 1.39
C LYS A 109 20.05 1.13 2.61
N LEU A 110 18.80 0.80 2.90
CA LEU A 110 18.06 1.35 4.03
C LEU A 110 18.36 0.65 5.36
N ASP A 111 19.01 -0.51 5.32
CA ASP A 111 19.18 -1.38 6.50
C ASP A 111 17.84 -1.57 7.25
N ILE A 112 16.83 -2.04 6.51
CA ILE A 112 15.49 -2.38 7.06
C ILE A 112 15.07 -3.74 6.57
N ASP A 113 14.26 -4.44 7.36
CA ASP A 113 13.81 -5.80 7.02
C ASP A 113 12.37 -5.80 6.49
N TYR A 114 12.19 -6.40 5.31
CA TYR A 114 10.91 -6.76 4.70
C TYR A 114 11.10 -7.90 3.70
N SER A 115 10.03 -8.58 3.33
CA SER A 115 10.06 -9.63 2.31
C SER A 115 9.48 -9.13 0.99
N THR A 116 10.03 -9.59 -0.13
CA THR A 116 9.59 -9.25 -1.48
C THR A 116 9.09 -10.47 -2.22
N TYR A 117 8.06 -10.31 -3.04
CA TYR A 117 7.44 -11.40 -3.81
C TYR A 117 7.17 -10.96 -5.24
N HIS A 118 7.82 -11.61 -6.20
CA HIS A 118 7.49 -11.47 -7.61
C HIS A 118 6.28 -12.33 -7.92
N SER A 119 5.09 -11.77 -7.86
CA SER A 119 3.83 -12.48 -8.08
C SER A 119 2.72 -11.54 -8.55
N ARG A 120 1.76 -12.06 -9.28
CA ARG A 120 0.47 -11.37 -9.48
C ARG A 120 -0.35 -11.44 -8.20
N ALA A 121 -1.21 -10.44 -7.97
CA ALA A 121 -2.04 -10.38 -6.77
C ALA A 121 -2.92 -11.63 -6.61
N GLU A 122 -3.57 -12.08 -7.68
CA GLU A 122 -4.42 -13.26 -7.67
C GLU A 122 -3.66 -14.56 -7.39
N GLU A 123 -2.42 -14.67 -7.85
CA GLU A 123 -1.55 -15.83 -7.59
C GLU A 123 -1.06 -15.83 -6.14
N PHE A 124 -0.61 -14.68 -5.65
CA PHE A 124 -0.20 -14.51 -4.26
C PHE A 124 -1.34 -14.82 -3.26
N CYS A 125 -2.56 -14.38 -3.59
CA CYS A 125 -3.75 -14.68 -2.80
C CYS A 125 -4.16 -16.16 -2.80
N SER A 126 -3.81 -16.90 -3.86
CA SER A 126 -4.19 -18.31 -4.01
C SER A 126 -3.31 -19.24 -3.17
N ASP A 127 -2.14 -18.79 -2.73
CA ASP A 127 -1.32 -19.53 -1.77
C ASP A 127 -2.01 -19.53 -0.39
N ALA A 128 -2.26 -20.74 0.12
CA ALA A 128 -2.91 -20.94 1.42
C ALA A 128 -2.18 -20.27 2.60
N LYS A 129 -0.87 -20.03 2.46
CA LYS A 129 -0.05 -19.35 3.47
C LYS A 129 -0.35 -17.86 3.56
N ASN A 130 -0.79 -17.26 2.46
CA ASN A 130 -1.06 -15.83 2.37
C ASN A 130 -2.52 -15.49 2.62
N ARG A 131 -3.41 -16.44 2.27
CA ARG A 131 -4.86 -16.22 2.39
C ARG A 131 -5.27 -15.97 3.83
N GLU A 132 -5.97 -14.83 4.04
CA GLU A 132 -6.47 -14.42 5.37
C GLU A 132 -5.36 -14.40 6.46
N GLY A 133 -4.11 -14.13 6.05
CA GLY A 133 -2.94 -14.14 6.91
C GLY A 133 -2.51 -12.78 7.45
N TYR A 134 -3.03 -11.67 6.90
CA TYR A 134 -2.53 -10.33 7.20
C TYR A 134 -3.50 -9.51 8.04
N GLU A 135 -2.97 -8.81 9.08
CA GLU A 135 -3.73 -7.83 9.85
C GLU A 135 -4.14 -6.65 8.99
N VAL A 136 -3.20 -6.19 8.14
CA VAL A 136 -3.42 -5.05 7.27
C VAL A 136 -2.93 -5.35 5.86
N VAL A 137 -3.76 -5.09 4.89
CA VAL A 137 -3.41 -5.07 3.47
C VAL A 137 -3.48 -3.64 2.99
N VAL A 138 -2.44 -3.16 2.32
CA VAL A 138 -2.42 -1.83 1.71
C VAL A 138 -2.28 -1.94 0.20
N SER A 139 -2.81 -0.98 -0.54
CA SER A 139 -2.58 -0.86 -1.98
C SER A 139 -2.79 0.56 -2.46
N ARG A 140 -1.94 1.03 -3.39
CA ARG A 140 -2.00 2.38 -3.97
C ARG A 140 -1.92 2.34 -5.49
N ALA A 141 -2.84 3.06 -6.16
CA ALA A 141 -2.80 3.36 -7.61
C ALA A 141 -2.76 2.15 -8.56
N VAL A 142 -3.29 0.97 -8.16
CA VAL A 142 -3.22 -0.27 -8.97
C VAL A 142 -4.43 -0.41 -9.88
N ALA A 143 -5.65 -0.17 -9.38
CA ALA A 143 -6.90 -0.37 -10.11
C ALA A 143 -8.09 0.37 -9.42
N LYS A 144 -9.30 0.24 -10.00
CA LYS A 144 -10.55 0.66 -9.35
C LYS A 144 -10.78 -0.14 -8.05
N LEU A 145 -11.51 0.45 -7.11
CA LEU A 145 -11.69 -0.09 -5.75
C LEU A 145 -12.36 -1.48 -5.74
N ASN A 146 -13.35 -1.72 -6.60
CA ASN A 146 -13.98 -3.04 -6.73
C ASN A 146 -12.98 -4.13 -7.15
N THR A 147 -12.10 -3.84 -8.10
CA THR A 147 -11.01 -4.74 -8.53
C THR A 147 -9.98 -4.95 -7.43
N LEU A 148 -9.57 -3.85 -6.76
CA LEU A 148 -8.63 -3.92 -5.62
C LEU A 148 -9.21 -4.72 -4.47
N ALA A 149 -10.50 -4.56 -4.18
CA ALA A 149 -11.17 -5.33 -3.14
C ALA A 149 -11.04 -6.85 -3.40
N GLU A 150 -11.18 -7.29 -4.66
CA GLU A 150 -11.03 -8.71 -5.01
C GLU A 150 -9.59 -9.22 -4.87
N TYR A 151 -8.59 -8.37 -5.12
CA TYR A 151 -7.18 -8.74 -4.93
C TYR A 151 -6.73 -8.69 -3.47
N CYS A 152 -7.29 -7.80 -2.67
CA CYS A 152 -6.77 -7.50 -1.33
C CYS A 152 -7.57 -8.18 -0.19
N LEU A 153 -8.91 -8.19 -0.25
CA LEU A 153 -9.73 -8.76 0.83
C LEU A 153 -9.50 -10.24 1.11
N PRO A 154 -9.18 -11.12 0.11
CA PRO A 154 -8.83 -12.51 0.39
C PRO A 154 -7.56 -12.68 1.24
N LEU A 155 -6.67 -11.68 1.30
CA LEU A 155 -5.45 -11.69 2.11
C LEU A 155 -5.69 -11.24 3.55
N VAL A 156 -6.76 -10.44 3.78
CA VAL A 156 -7.05 -9.85 5.09
C VAL A 156 -7.62 -10.92 6.01
N LYS A 157 -7.04 -11.11 7.18
CA LYS A 157 -7.58 -11.99 8.22
C LYS A 157 -8.88 -11.44 8.79
N LEU A 158 -9.72 -12.32 9.32
CA LEU A 158 -10.96 -11.91 9.99
C LEU A 158 -10.66 -10.91 11.12
N GLY A 159 -11.36 -9.77 11.10
CA GLY A 159 -11.09 -8.67 12.02
C GLY A 159 -9.94 -7.74 11.61
N GLY A 160 -9.18 -8.07 10.56
CA GLY A 160 -8.18 -7.19 9.95
C GLY A 160 -8.80 -6.13 9.03
N MET A 161 -7.96 -5.42 8.26
CA MET A 161 -8.45 -4.36 7.37
C MET A 161 -7.67 -4.29 6.06
N PHE A 162 -8.35 -3.84 5.01
CA PHE A 162 -7.76 -3.38 3.77
C PHE A 162 -7.82 -1.86 3.72
N ILE A 163 -6.70 -1.20 3.44
CA ILE A 163 -6.60 0.25 3.29
C ILE A 163 -6.23 0.57 1.83
N ALA A 164 -7.19 1.12 1.08
CA ALA A 164 -6.98 1.55 -0.29
C ALA A 164 -6.62 3.05 -0.34
N TYR A 165 -5.47 3.35 -0.93
CA TYR A 165 -5.03 4.74 -1.19
C TYR A 165 -5.61 5.22 -2.51
N LYS A 166 -6.35 6.32 -2.44
CA LYS A 166 -7.02 6.93 -3.59
C LYS A 166 -6.69 8.41 -3.71
N GLY A 167 -6.84 8.96 -4.91
CA GLY A 167 -6.70 10.40 -5.16
C GLY A 167 -8.06 11.07 -5.28
N GLY A 168 -8.20 12.25 -4.70
CA GLY A 168 -9.39 13.08 -4.85
C GLY A 168 -10.65 12.52 -4.20
N ASP A 169 -11.80 12.91 -4.78
CA ASP A 169 -13.11 12.43 -4.36
C ASP A 169 -13.35 11.01 -4.89
N VAL A 170 -13.76 10.13 -4.00
CA VAL A 170 -13.96 8.69 -4.28
C VAL A 170 -15.37 8.22 -3.93
N GLU A 171 -16.31 9.11 -3.62
CA GLU A 171 -17.64 8.74 -3.15
C GLU A 171 -18.36 7.83 -4.15
N GLN A 172 -18.34 8.21 -5.43
CA GLN A 172 -18.93 7.37 -6.47
C GLN A 172 -18.24 6.02 -6.58
N GLU A 173 -16.90 5.97 -6.58
CA GLU A 173 -16.12 4.74 -6.68
C GLU A 173 -16.39 3.80 -5.49
N VAL A 174 -16.51 4.35 -4.28
CA VAL A 174 -16.87 3.60 -3.08
C VAL A 174 -18.27 2.99 -3.23
N ASN A 175 -19.27 3.80 -3.63
CA ASN A 175 -20.65 3.34 -3.81
C ASN A 175 -20.75 2.21 -4.85
N GLU A 176 -20.06 2.34 -5.99
CA GLU A 176 -19.98 1.30 -7.03
C GLU A 176 -19.31 0.01 -6.54
N SER A 177 -18.47 0.10 -5.51
CA SER A 177 -17.69 -1.03 -4.97
C SER A 177 -18.35 -1.74 -3.78
N LEU A 178 -19.42 -1.20 -3.20
CA LEU A 178 -20.04 -1.76 -1.98
C LEU A 178 -20.47 -3.21 -2.15
N ASN A 179 -21.03 -3.56 -3.32
CA ASN A 179 -21.44 -4.95 -3.59
C ASN A 179 -20.24 -5.91 -3.62
N ALA A 180 -19.16 -5.53 -4.33
CA ALA A 180 -17.93 -6.32 -4.39
C ALA A 180 -17.34 -6.52 -2.99
N ILE A 181 -17.22 -5.44 -2.22
CA ILE A 181 -16.69 -5.46 -0.85
C ILE A 181 -17.51 -6.41 0.04
N LYS A 182 -18.84 -6.35 -0.04
CA LYS A 182 -19.74 -7.21 0.73
C LYS A 182 -19.61 -8.69 0.36
N ILE A 183 -19.55 -9.01 -0.94
CA ILE A 183 -19.36 -10.38 -1.44
C ILE A 183 -18.04 -10.96 -0.93
N LEU A 184 -16.99 -10.14 -0.90
CA LEU A 184 -15.63 -10.54 -0.48
C LEU A 184 -15.46 -10.59 1.05
N GLY A 185 -16.52 -10.30 1.81
CA GLY A 185 -16.51 -10.36 3.28
C GLY A 185 -16.00 -9.10 3.96
N GLY A 186 -15.94 -7.98 3.23
CA GLY A 186 -15.57 -6.67 3.76
C GLY A 186 -16.76 -5.80 4.11
N GLN A 187 -16.49 -4.73 4.87
CA GLN A 187 -17.40 -3.63 5.16
C GLN A 187 -16.60 -2.33 5.19
N VAL A 188 -17.03 -1.31 4.47
CA VAL A 188 -16.41 0.02 4.56
C VAL A 188 -16.59 0.54 5.98
N GLN A 189 -15.50 0.78 6.67
CA GLN A 189 -15.47 1.29 8.03
C GLN A 189 -15.36 2.82 8.04
N GLU A 190 -14.48 3.36 7.19
CA GLU A 190 -14.18 4.79 7.16
C GLU A 190 -13.71 5.19 5.76
N VAL A 191 -14.05 6.40 5.33
CA VAL A 191 -13.48 7.10 4.18
C VAL A 191 -12.88 8.39 4.71
N LYS A 192 -11.55 8.46 4.76
CA LYS A 192 -10.84 9.57 5.39
C LYS A 192 -10.09 10.39 4.36
N ASN A 193 -10.42 11.67 4.29
CA ASN A 193 -9.82 12.63 3.36
C ASN A 193 -8.66 13.36 4.04
N PHE A 194 -7.60 13.59 3.28
CA PHE A 194 -6.40 14.32 3.69
C PHE A 194 -6.04 15.36 2.64
N ASN A 195 -5.57 16.51 3.08
CA ASN A 195 -4.89 17.46 2.21
C ASN A 195 -3.39 17.26 2.34
N LEU A 196 -2.71 17.07 1.20
CA LEU A 196 -1.27 16.99 1.20
C LEU A 196 -0.67 18.38 1.52
N PRO A 197 0.47 18.43 2.22
CA PRO A 197 1.18 19.68 2.48
C PRO A 197 1.43 20.47 1.21
N MET A 198 1.59 21.82 1.35
CA MET A 198 1.94 22.73 0.27
C MET A 198 0.96 22.67 -0.92
N GLU A 199 -0.33 22.42 -0.65
CA GLU A 199 -1.40 22.37 -1.66
C GLU A 199 -1.15 21.36 -2.80
N LYS A 200 -0.36 20.30 -2.53
CA LYS A 200 0.00 19.25 -3.52
C LYS A 200 -1.14 18.28 -3.83
N GLY A 201 -2.37 18.63 -3.46
CA GLY A 201 -3.59 17.89 -3.75
C GLY A 201 -4.18 17.15 -2.55
N SER A 202 -5.29 16.45 -2.79
CA SER A 202 -5.98 15.67 -1.78
C SER A 202 -5.72 14.18 -1.94
N ARG A 203 -5.86 13.44 -0.85
CA ARG A 203 -5.80 11.98 -0.77
C ARG A 203 -6.96 11.46 0.06
N THR A 204 -7.41 10.26 -0.31
CA THR A 204 -8.46 9.56 0.43
C THR A 204 -7.97 8.16 0.78
N LEU A 205 -8.07 7.80 2.04
CA LEU A 205 -7.93 6.43 2.50
C LEU A 205 -9.32 5.81 2.64
N VAL A 206 -9.57 4.70 1.94
CA VAL A 206 -10.78 3.90 2.12
C VAL A 206 -10.40 2.70 2.99
N ILE A 207 -10.93 2.66 4.22
CA ILE A 207 -10.64 1.64 5.22
C ILE A 207 -11.79 0.64 5.21
N ILE A 208 -11.46 -0.62 4.88
CA ILE A 208 -12.42 -1.70 4.73
C ILE A 208 -12.10 -2.78 5.75
N LYS A 209 -13.02 -2.98 6.71
CA LYS A 209 -12.90 -4.02 7.74
C LYS A 209 -13.27 -5.38 7.18
N LYS A 210 -12.50 -6.42 7.50
CA LYS A 210 -12.85 -7.80 7.20
C LYS A 210 -13.81 -8.35 8.25
N VAL A 211 -15.06 -8.56 7.87
CA VAL A 211 -16.15 -9.00 8.76
C VAL A 211 -16.61 -10.44 8.53
N LYS A 212 -16.24 -11.03 7.37
CA LYS A 212 -16.52 -12.42 7.03
C LYS A 212 -15.36 -12.99 6.21
N LEU A 213 -15.20 -14.31 6.21
CA LEU A 213 -14.25 -14.99 5.34
C LEU A 213 -14.61 -14.79 3.87
N THR A 214 -13.62 -14.60 3.03
CA THR A 214 -13.83 -14.49 1.58
C THR A 214 -14.15 -15.86 0.98
N PRO A 215 -15.22 -16.00 0.17
CA PRO A 215 -15.52 -17.28 -0.50
C PRO A 215 -14.32 -17.78 -1.31
N LYS A 216 -14.10 -19.11 -1.29
CA LYS A 216 -12.90 -19.74 -1.91
C LYS A 216 -12.78 -19.52 -3.42
N VAL A 217 -13.87 -19.16 -4.10
CA VAL A 217 -13.88 -18.84 -5.53
C VAL A 217 -13.14 -17.53 -5.86
N TYR A 218 -12.89 -16.68 -4.85
CA TYR A 218 -12.15 -15.41 -5.00
C TYR A 218 -10.73 -15.50 -4.41
N PRO A 219 -9.76 -14.77 -5.01
CA PRO A 219 -9.92 -13.97 -6.22
C PRO A 219 -10.09 -14.83 -7.46
N ARG A 220 -10.83 -14.33 -8.44
CA ARG A 220 -10.97 -14.98 -9.75
C ARG A 220 -9.67 -14.82 -10.53
N GLY A 221 -9.20 -15.88 -11.16
CA GLY A 221 -8.00 -15.87 -11.98
C GLY A 221 -8.15 -15.19 -13.35
N LYS A 222 -7.09 -15.25 -14.17
CA LYS A 222 -7.08 -14.84 -15.58
C LYS A 222 -7.48 -13.37 -15.80
N ASN A 223 -7.07 -12.46 -14.92
CA ASN A 223 -7.40 -11.03 -14.99
C ASN A 223 -8.92 -10.72 -14.93
N LEU A 224 -9.76 -11.68 -14.56
CA LEU A 224 -11.22 -11.46 -14.48
C LEU A 224 -11.63 -10.30 -13.58
N PRO A 225 -10.98 -10.06 -12.41
CA PRO A 225 -11.33 -8.90 -11.58
C PRO A 225 -11.21 -7.56 -12.31
N LYS A 226 -10.27 -7.45 -13.25
CA LYS A 226 -10.06 -6.25 -14.05
C LYS A 226 -10.98 -6.17 -15.28
N ILE A 227 -11.22 -7.31 -15.94
CA ILE A 227 -12.00 -7.38 -17.20
C ILE A 227 -13.51 -7.29 -16.90
N LYS A 228 -13.95 -7.94 -15.82
CA LYS A 228 -15.35 -8.00 -15.39
C LYS A 228 -15.39 -7.86 -13.86
N PRO A 229 -15.23 -6.64 -13.31
CA PRO A 229 -15.34 -6.39 -11.87
C PRO A 229 -16.66 -6.89 -11.27
N LEU A 230 -16.66 -7.17 -9.96
CA LEU A 230 -17.87 -7.55 -9.19
C LEU A 230 -18.82 -6.38 -9.03
#